data_bfae391b5de9f2c9321874fca3157d62
#
_entry.id   bfae391b5de9f2c9321874fca3157d62
#
_cell.length_a   1.000
_cell.length_b   1.000
_cell.length_c   1.000
_cell.angle_alpha   90.00
_cell.angle_beta   90.00
_cell.angle_gamma   90.00
#
_symmetry.space_group_name_H-M   'P 1'
#
loop_
_entity.id
_entity.type
_entity.pdbx_description
1 polymer ?
#
loop_
_entity_poly.entity_id
_entity_poly.type
_entity_poly.pdbx_seq_one_letter_code
_entity_poly.pdbx_strand_id
1 'polypeptide(L)'
;MLDWTINGSTDSNQCNQASATRLEIIVDPGVGQPSTFSQDCDAFATSITLAPGRYSASAVLVDASGSARTTQIDIDPFTIRGDDELHTPIDFPASSFF
;
A
#
# COMPACT_ATOMS: atom_id res chain seq x y z
N MET A 1 10.76 -0.24 4.85
CA MET A 1 9.76 0.85 4.74
C MET A 1 9.05 0.74 3.40
N LEU A 2 7.76 0.89 3.40
CA LEU A 2 6.96 0.94 2.18
C LEU A 2 6.67 2.41 1.86
N ASP A 3 7.04 2.85 0.66
CA ASP A 3 6.81 4.22 0.21
C ASP A 3 5.81 4.21 -0.95
N TRP A 4 4.97 5.24 -1.03
CA TRP A 4 4.10 5.39 -2.18
C TRP A 4 4.09 6.82 -2.70
N THR A 5 3.74 6.92 -3.98
CA THR A 5 3.54 8.20 -4.65
C THR A 5 2.22 8.16 -5.40
N ILE A 6 1.66 9.32 -5.67
CA ILE A 6 0.48 9.45 -6.51
C ILE A 6 0.89 10.24 -7.74
N ASN A 7 0.82 9.60 -8.89
CA ASN A 7 1.27 10.16 -10.17
C ASN A 7 2.70 10.73 -10.06
N GLY A 8 3.57 9.98 -9.35
CA GLY A 8 4.96 10.36 -9.13
C GLY A 8 5.20 11.44 -8.09
N SER A 9 4.17 11.87 -7.35
CA SER A 9 4.25 12.98 -6.41
C SER A 9 3.97 12.54 -4.98
N THR A 10 4.57 13.23 -4.00
CA THR A 10 4.26 13.09 -2.58
C THR A 10 3.50 14.32 -2.05
N ASP A 11 2.78 15.00 -2.90
CA ASP A 11 1.97 16.16 -2.54
C ASP A 11 0.63 15.69 -1.94
N SER A 12 0.32 16.11 -0.72
CA SER A 12 -0.91 15.74 -0.03
C SER A 12 -2.17 16.18 -0.79
N ASN A 13 -2.07 17.19 -1.65
CA ASN A 13 -3.19 17.60 -2.49
C ASN A 13 -3.63 16.50 -3.45
N GLN A 14 -2.73 15.59 -3.84
CA GLN A 14 -3.09 14.46 -4.69
C GLN A 14 -4.08 13.53 -3.96
N CYS A 15 -3.92 13.33 -2.67
CA CYS A 15 -4.87 12.56 -1.87
C CYS A 15 -6.23 13.25 -1.84
N ASN A 16 -6.25 14.57 -1.61
CA ASN A 16 -7.49 15.35 -1.55
C ASN A 16 -8.23 15.35 -2.88
N GLN A 17 -7.54 15.51 -4.00
CA GLN A 17 -8.12 15.50 -5.34
C GLN A 17 -8.75 14.16 -5.68
N ALA A 18 -8.16 13.07 -5.19
CA ALA A 18 -8.66 11.72 -5.43
C ALA A 18 -9.72 11.30 -4.42
N SER A 19 -10.01 12.13 -3.41
CA SER A 19 -10.85 11.79 -2.26
C SER A 19 -10.32 10.57 -1.50
N ALA A 20 -9.03 10.31 -1.60
CA ALA A 20 -8.38 9.20 -0.93
C ALA A 20 -7.98 9.63 0.49
N THR A 21 -8.33 8.84 1.49
CA THR A 21 -8.08 9.13 2.90
C THR A 21 -7.00 8.22 3.45
N ARG A 22 -6.98 6.96 3.03
CA ARG A 22 -6.06 5.94 3.54
C ARG A 22 -5.50 5.10 2.41
N LEU A 23 -4.30 4.59 2.64
CA LEU A 23 -3.74 3.48 1.90
C LEU A 23 -4.04 2.20 2.67
N GLU A 24 -4.58 1.19 2.01
CA GLU A 24 -4.71 -0.15 2.56
C GLU A 24 -3.77 -1.09 1.84
N ILE A 25 -3.01 -1.88 2.61
CA ILE A 25 -2.07 -2.86 2.09
C ILE A 25 -2.50 -4.22 2.60
N ILE A 26 -2.73 -5.15 1.67
CA ILE A 26 -3.11 -6.52 2.00
C ILE A 26 -1.89 -7.39 1.75
N VAL A 27 -1.42 -8.07 2.79
CA VAL A 27 -0.25 -8.94 2.73
C VAL A 27 -0.70 -10.38 2.94
N ASP A 28 -0.44 -11.22 1.96
CA ASP A 28 -0.87 -12.63 1.96
C ASP A 28 0.36 -13.54 2.14
N PRO A 29 0.43 -14.30 3.24
CA PRO A 29 1.56 -15.22 3.46
C PRO A 29 1.47 -16.52 2.64
N GLY A 30 0.36 -16.73 1.90
CA GLY A 30 0.15 -17.96 1.15
C GLY A 30 -0.39 -19.10 2.00
N VAL A 31 -0.22 -19.05 3.31
CA VAL A 31 -0.79 -20.00 4.28
C VAL A 31 -1.42 -19.19 5.40
N GLY A 32 -2.62 -19.56 5.80
CA GLY A 32 -3.39 -18.79 6.79
C GLY A 32 -4.09 -17.61 6.15
N GLN A 33 -4.43 -16.62 6.95
CA GLN A 33 -5.22 -15.48 6.50
C GLN A 33 -4.34 -14.28 6.15
N PRO A 34 -4.72 -13.50 5.13
CA PRO A 34 -4.00 -12.28 4.82
C PRO A 34 -4.17 -11.25 5.92
N SER A 35 -3.17 -10.39 6.08
CA SER A 35 -3.19 -9.27 7.02
C SER A 35 -3.40 -7.97 6.26
N THR A 36 -4.18 -7.06 6.84
CA THR A 36 -4.42 -5.74 6.26
C THR A 36 -3.76 -4.68 7.13
N PHE A 37 -2.96 -3.83 6.49
CA PHE A 37 -2.32 -2.69 7.14
C PHE A 37 -2.87 -1.42 6.50
N SER A 38 -3.04 -0.37 7.30
CA SER A 38 -3.52 0.90 6.76
C SER A 38 -2.69 2.05 7.30
N GLN A 39 -2.60 3.12 6.51
CA GLN A 39 -1.89 4.34 6.84
C GLN A 39 -2.57 5.51 6.13
N ASP A 40 -2.43 6.71 6.66
CA ASP A 40 -2.97 7.90 6.02
C ASP A 40 -2.37 8.06 4.61
N CYS A 41 -3.21 8.45 3.65
CA CYS A 41 -2.77 8.63 2.28
C CYS A 41 -1.62 9.63 2.17
N ASP A 42 -1.69 10.71 2.92
CA ASP A 42 -0.69 11.79 2.89
C ASP A 42 0.56 11.51 3.71
N ALA A 43 0.66 10.35 4.35
CA ALA A 43 1.91 9.95 5.01
C ALA A 43 2.98 9.54 4.00
N PHE A 44 2.59 8.98 2.85
CA PHE A 44 3.45 8.54 1.74
C PHE A 44 4.52 7.51 2.12
N ALA A 45 4.50 7.04 3.37
CA ALA A 45 5.41 5.99 3.84
C ALA A 45 4.84 5.32 5.08
N THR A 46 5.14 4.04 5.25
CA THR A 46 4.79 3.30 6.46
C THR A 46 5.80 2.18 6.68
N SER A 47 5.97 1.79 7.95
CA SER A 47 6.82 0.66 8.31
C SER A 47 5.94 -0.56 8.54
N ILE A 48 6.27 -1.66 7.88
CA ILE A 48 5.59 -2.94 8.04
C ILE A 48 6.64 -3.97 8.38
N THR A 49 6.52 -4.55 9.58
CA THR A 49 7.42 -5.62 10.04
C THR A 49 6.66 -6.95 9.96
N LEU A 50 7.27 -7.92 9.31
CA LEU A 50 6.66 -9.23 9.09
C LEU A 50 7.57 -10.32 9.62
N ALA A 51 6.96 -11.43 10.07
CA ALA A 51 7.71 -12.63 10.41
C ALA A 51 8.42 -13.17 9.16
N PRO A 52 9.55 -13.89 9.33
CA PRO A 52 10.25 -14.46 8.17
C PRO A 52 9.32 -15.34 7.34
N GLY A 53 9.42 -15.20 6.02
CA GLY A 53 8.59 -15.97 5.10
C GLY A 53 8.47 -15.30 3.75
N ARG A 54 7.73 -15.96 2.87
CA ARG A 54 7.43 -15.44 1.54
C ARG A 54 6.02 -14.89 1.51
N TYR A 55 5.86 -13.73 0.91
CA TYR A 55 4.59 -13.00 0.89
C TYR A 55 4.28 -12.48 -0.50
N SER A 56 2.98 -12.35 -0.78
CA SER A 56 2.49 -11.50 -1.85
C SER A 56 1.69 -10.36 -1.22
N ALA A 57 1.58 -9.25 -1.91
CA ALA A 57 0.89 -8.09 -1.38
C ALA A 57 0.24 -7.26 -2.49
N SER A 58 -0.70 -6.42 -2.09
CA SER A 58 -1.33 -5.47 -2.97
C SER A 58 -1.72 -4.22 -2.16
N ALA A 59 -1.89 -3.12 -2.87
CA ALA A 59 -2.21 -1.84 -2.25
C ALA A 59 -3.36 -1.15 -2.98
N VAL A 60 -4.20 -0.45 -2.24
CA VAL A 60 -5.32 0.30 -2.79
C VAL A 60 -5.54 1.56 -1.95
N LEU A 61 -5.89 2.67 -2.61
CA LEU A 61 -6.30 3.88 -1.90
C LEU A 61 -7.81 3.85 -1.71
N VAL A 62 -8.25 4.20 -0.51
CA VAL A 62 -9.67 4.18 -0.14
C VAL A 62 -10.09 5.54 0.42
N ASP A 63 -11.40 5.82 0.38
CA ASP A 63 -11.97 7.02 0.96
C ASP A 63 -12.33 6.83 2.44
N ALA A 64 -12.93 7.85 3.05
CA ALA A 64 -13.28 7.80 4.47
C ALA A 64 -14.29 6.70 4.81
N SER A 65 -15.07 6.24 3.85
CA SER A 65 -16.03 5.16 4.04
C SER A 65 -15.44 3.77 3.82
N GLY A 66 -14.18 3.70 3.38
CA GLY A 66 -13.50 2.45 3.06
C GLY A 66 -13.71 1.96 1.63
N SER A 67 -14.34 2.78 0.78
CA SER A 67 -14.54 2.43 -0.63
C SER A 67 -13.29 2.70 -1.44
N ALA A 68 -12.94 1.78 -2.36
CA ALA A 68 -11.77 1.93 -3.19
C ALA A 68 -11.88 3.14 -4.11
N ARG A 69 -10.80 3.93 -4.17
CA ARG A 69 -10.69 5.08 -5.08
C ARG A 69 -9.72 4.81 -6.22
N THR A 70 -9.00 3.69 -6.16
CA THR A 70 -8.08 3.27 -7.20
C THR A 70 -8.29 1.79 -7.50
N THR A 71 -7.75 1.34 -8.64
CA THR A 71 -7.55 -0.08 -8.86
C THR A 71 -6.49 -0.59 -7.89
N GLN A 72 -6.48 -1.88 -7.66
CA GLN A 72 -5.49 -2.52 -6.80
C GLN A 72 -4.14 -2.55 -7.51
N ILE A 73 -3.09 -2.11 -6.83
CA ILE A 73 -1.73 -2.17 -7.34
C ILE A 73 -1.07 -3.41 -6.73
N ASP A 74 -0.67 -4.33 -7.57
CA ASP A 74 0.01 -5.55 -7.11
C ASP A 74 1.47 -5.25 -6.80
N ILE A 75 1.93 -5.79 -5.66
CA ILE A 75 3.33 -5.73 -5.25
C ILE A 75 3.95 -7.07 -5.62
N ASP A 76 5.12 -7.07 -6.25
CA ASP A 76 5.81 -8.30 -6.59
C ASP A 76 6.04 -9.14 -5.34
N PRO A 77 5.92 -10.48 -5.43
CA PRO A 77 6.19 -11.35 -4.28
C PRO A 77 7.59 -11.09 -3.71
N PHE A 78 7.68 -11.12 -2.39
CA PHE A 78 8.92 -10.82 -1.68
C PHE A 78 9.15 -11.81 -0.56
N THR A 79 10.41 -11.90 -0.11
CA THR A 79 10.79 -12.75 1.01
C THR A 79 11.33 -11.88 2.14
N ILE A 80 10.82 -12.11 3.34
CA ILE A 80 11.32 -11.48 4.58
C ILE A 80 12.25 -12.47 5.26
N ARG A 81 13.44 -12.02 5.63
CA ARG A 81 14.46 -12.82 6.31
C ARG A 81 14.79 -12.18 7.66
N GLY A 82 14.69 -12.95 8.72
CA GLY A 82 14.93 -12.43 10.06
C GLY A 82 13.86 -11.40 10.43
N ASP A 83 14.26 -10.28 11.00
CA ASP A 83 13.37 -9.21 11.43
C ASP A 83 13.35 -8.05 10.41
N ASP A 84 13.55 -8.34 9.13
CA ASP A 84 13.59 -7.32 8.10
C ASP A 84 12.22 -6.69 7.89
N GLU A 85 12.24 -5.40 7.49
CA GLU A 85 11.05 -4.69 7.07
C GLU A 85 10.82 -4.86 5.57
N LEU A 86 9.56 -4.70 5.16
CA LEU A 86 9.23 -4.60 3.74
C LEU A 86 9.76 -3.29 3.18
N HIS A 87 10.61 -3.37 2.14
CA HIS A 87 11.15 -2.22 1.43
C HIS A 87 10.70 -2.27 -0.02
N THR A 88 9.72 -1.47 -0.38
CA THR A 88 9.27 -1.39 -1.77
C THR A 88 8.62 -0.03 -2.05
N PRO A 89 8.91 0.56 -3.21
CA PRO A 89 8.17 1.73 -3.67
C PRO A 89 6.94 1.31 -4.45
N ILE A 90 5.86 2.09 -4.33
CA ILE A 90 4.64 1.91 -5.10
C ILE A 90 4.25 3.26 -5.71
N ASP A 91 3.77 3.27 -6.94
CA ASP A 91 3.18 4.45 -7.55
C ASP A 91 1.74 4.17 -7.94
N PHE A 92 0.85 5.14 -7.65
CA PHE A 92 -0.53 5.12 -8.11
C PHE A 92 -0.63 6.07 -9.29
N PRO A 93 -0.50 5.57 -10.54
CA PRO A 93 -0.57 6.45 -11.70
C PRO A 93 -1.97 7.03 -11.85
N ALA A 94 -2.08 8.15 -12.57
CA ALA A 94 -3.37 8.81 -12.80
C ALA A 94 -4.41 7.85 -13.37
N SER A 95 -3.99 6.89 -14.19
CA SER A 95 -4.88 5.89 -14.80
C SER A 95 -5.44 4.87 -13.79
N SER A 96 -4.88 4.78 -12.57
CA SER A 96 -5.39 3.86 -11.56
C SER A 96 -6.60 4.41 -10.80
N PHE A 97 -6.87 5.71 -10.88
CA PHE A 97 -7.98 6.33 -10.17
C PHE A 97 -9.29 6.16 -10.92
N PHE A 98 -10.34 5.96 -10.15
CA PHE A 98 -11.69 5.85 -10.68
C PHE A 98 -12.30 7.20 -11.03
#